data_9e82a7b8e93fffe0db3199a9a93ab6cc
#
_entry.id   9e82a7b8e93fffe0db3199a9a93ab6cc
#
_cell.length_a   1.000
_cell.length_b   1.000
_cell.length_c   1.000
_cell.angle_alpha   90.00
_cell.angle_beta   90.00
_cell.angle_gamma   90.00
#
_symmetry.space_group_name_H-M   'P 1'
#
loop_
_entity.id
_entity.type
_entity.pdbx_description
1 polymer ?
#
loop_
_entity_poly.entity_id
_entity_poly.type
_entity_poly.pdbx_seq_one_letter_code
_entity_poly.pdbx_strand_id
1 'polypeptide(L)'
;MSDLDLFKSEWKFTRGLTLELLDSLTDAELGETPGPGLGPFWKQFRHVGRLQECYQEALNSRKIRFDYKNKRYRGGCSKNALRAYLRALDRELVQAVERVDWNATIEWEGEMASVFQHLMRMLAHETLHHGQWILYARLMGNSLPPGWKAWGV
;
A
#
# COMPACT_ATOMS: atom_id res chain seq x y z
N MET A 1 4.14 17.57 17.16
CA MET A 1 4.23 16.80 15.90
C MET A 1 3.03 17.19 15.06
N SER A 2 3.25 17.64 13.84
CA SER A 2 2.14 17.97 12.93
C SER A 2 1.48 16.70 12.39
N ASP A 3 0.23 16.81 11.86
CA ASP A 3 -0.46 15.71 11.19
C ASP A 3 0.37 15.18 10.02
N LEU A 4 1.06 16.07 9.29
CA LEU A 4 1.99 15.70 8.23
C LEU A 4 3.14 14.82 8.74
N ASP A 5 3.79 15.22 9.84
CA ASP A 5 4.92 14.48 10.40
C ASP A 5 4.47 13.11 10.93
N LEU A 6 3.32 13.09 11.61
CA LEU A 6 2.71 11.86 12.09
C LEU A 6 2.41 10.90 10.93
N PHE A 7 1.72 11.38 9.90
CA PHE A 7 1.41 10.57 8.72
C PHE A 7 2.69 10.04 8.05
N LYS A 8 3.69 10.90 7.81
CA LYS A 8 4.96 10.48 7.18
C LYS A 8 5.68 9.40 7.99
N SER A 9 5.66 9.50 9.32
CA SER A 9 6.25 8.51 10.22
C SER A 9 5.53 7.16 10.11
N GLU A 10 4.20 7.16 10.22
CA GLU A 10 3.39 5.95 10.16
C GLU A 10 3.42 5.29 8.78
N TRP A 11 3.40 6.11 7.72
CA TRP A 11 3.56 5.59 6.36
C TRP A 11 4.92 4.92 6.14
N LYS A 12 6.00 5.56 6.59
CA LYS A 12 7.34 4.99 6.50
C LYS A 12 7.44 3.65 7.24
N PHE A 13 6.84 3.54 8.42
CA PHE A 13 6.79 2.30 9.19
C PHE A 13 6.03 1.22 8.42
N THR A 14 4.78 1.48 8.03
CA THR A 14 3.91 0.52 7.36
C THR A 14 4.49 0.08 6.02
N ARG A 15 4.88 1.02 5.17
CA ARG A 15 5.50 0.73 3.87
C ARG A 15 6.86 0.04 4.01
N GLY A 16 7.61 0.34 5.06
CA GLY A 16 8.86 -0.34 5.38
C GLY A 16 8.66 -1.84 5.54
N LEU A 17 7.63 -2.25 6.29
CA LEU A 17 7.26 -3.67 6.46
C LEU A 17 6.80 -4.30 5.14
N THR A 18 6.02 -3.59 4.34
CA THR A 18 5.61 -4.05 2.99
C THR A 18 6.83 -4.36 2.11
N LEU A 19 7.80 -3.45 2.06
CA LEU A 19 8.99 -3.62 1.24
C LEU A 19 9.93 -4.71 1.80
N GLU A 20 10.04 -4.84 3.12
CA GLU A 20 10.81 -5.90 3.76
C GLU A 20 10.27 -7.29 3.40
N LEU A 21 8.93 -7.46 3.43
CA LEU A 21 8.30 -8.70 2.99
C LEU A 21 8.53 -8.95 1.50
N LEU A 22 8.30 -7.96 0.66
CA LEU A 22 8.53 -8.08 -0.78
C LEU A 22 9.98 -8.49 -1.08
N ASP A 23 10.95 -7.89 -0.39
CA ASP A 23 12.38 -8.18 -0.57
C ASP A 23 12.74 -9.62 -0.13
N SER A 24 12.03 -10.17 0.85
CA SER A 24 12.26 -11.55 1.34
C SER A 24 11.75 -12.65 0.41
N LEU A 25 10.83 -12.32 -0.51
CA LEU A 25 10.22 -13.28 -1.43
C LEU A 25 11.01 -13.37 -2.74
N THR A 26 11.01 -14.55 -3.36
CA THR A 26 11.47 -14.74 -4.73
C THR A 26 10.35 -14.46 -5.74
N ASP A 27 10.69 -14.29 -7.02
CA ASP A 27 9.67 -14.14 -8.08
C ASP A 27 8.80 -15.40 -8.19
N ALA A 28 9.35 -16.60 -7.93
CA ALA A 28 8.59 -17.84 -7.89
C ALA A 28 7.54 -17.82 -6.77
N GLU A 29 7.93 -17.49 -5.54
CA GLU A 29 7.01 -17.37 -4.40
C GLU A 29 5.95 -16.28 -4.62
N LEU A 30 6.32 -15.17 -5.23
CA LEU A 30 5.37 -14.12 -5.62
C LEU A 30 4.33 -14.62 -6.63
N GLY A 31 4.70 -15.57 -7.49
CA GLY A 31 3.81 -16.20 -8.47
C GLY A 31 2.86 -17.24 -7.88
N GLU A 32 3.14 -17.75 -6.68
CA GLU A 32 2.34 -18.78 -6.04
C GLU A 32 0.98 -18.28 -5.57
N THR A 33 0.00 -19.19 -5.68
CA THR A 33 -1.35 -19.01 -5.13
C THR A 33 -1.49 -19.87 -3.90
N PRO A 34 -1.63 -19.31 -2.69
CA PRO A 34 -1.54 -20.09 -1.45
C PRO A 34 -2.74 -21.00 -1.18
N GLY A 35 -3.85 -20.84 -1.91
CA GLY A 35 -5.02 -21.69 -1.73
C GLY A 35 -6.17 -21.37 -2.68
N PRO A 36 -7.21 -22.21 -2.70
CA PRO A 36 -8.39 -22.01 -3.54
C PRO A 36 -9.07 -20.65 -3.28
N GLY A 37 -9.44 -19.96 -4.34
CA GLY A 37 -10.13 -18.66 -4.25
C GLY A 37 -9.21 -17.48 -3.93
N LEU A 38 -7.91 -17.71 -3.69
CA LEU A 38 -6.91 -16.67 -3.50
C LEU A 38 -6.17 -16.40 -4.81
N GLY A 39 -5.75 -15.15 -5.01
CA GLY A 39 -4.90 -14.80 -6.15
C GLY A 39 -3.41 -15.03 -5.84
N PRO A 40 -2.52 -15.02 -6.86
CA PRO A 40 -1.09 -15.10 -6.63
C PRO A 40 -0.59 -13.92 -5.81
N PHE A 41 0.45 -14.15 -4.99
CA PHE A 41 0.92 -13.20 -3.98
C PHE A 41 1.31 -11.83 -4.58
N TRP A 42 1.95 -11.80 -5.75
CA TRP A 42 2.33 -10.55 -6.39
C TRP A 42 1.16 -9.59 -6.67
N LYS A 43 -0.04 -10.13 -6.89
CA LYS A 43 -1.24 -9.30 -7.13
C LYS A 43 -1.64 -8.50 -5.91
N GLN A 44 -1.30 -8.95 -4.70
CA GLN A 44 -1.53 -8.22 -3.46
C GLN A 44 -0.66 -6.95 -3.41
N PHE A 45 0.64 -7.07 -3.70
CA PHE A 45 1.56 -5.91 -3.78
C PHE A 45 1.15 -4.93 -4.89
N ARG A 46 0.76 -5.45 -6.06
CA ARG A 46 0.20 -4.61 -7.12
C ARG A 46 -1.06 -3.86 -6.66
N HIS A 47 -1.94 -4.54 -5.91
CA HIS A 47 -3.20 -3.96 -5.47
C HIS A 47 -2.96 -2.79 -4.51
N VAL A 48 -2.11 -2.92 -3.51
CA VAL A 48 -1.82 -1.79 -2.61
C VAL A 48 -1.22 -0.61 -3.35
N GLY A 49 -0.36 -0.84 -4.35
CA GLY A 49 0.15 0.24 -5.19
C GLY A 49 -0.94 0.92 -6.03
N ARG A 50 -1.81 0.15 -6.69
CA ARG A 50 -2.93 0.71 -7.46
C ARG A 50 -3.92 1.48 -6.60
N LEU A 51 -4.17 1.01 -5.39
CA LEU A 51 -4.99 1.73 -4.45
C LEU A 51 -4.32 3.05 -4.02
N GLN A 52 -3.02 3.02 -3.73
CA GLN A 52 -2.25 4.24 -3.42
C GLN A 52 -2.36 5.26 -4.55
N GLU A 53 -2.30 4.86 -5.83
CA GLU A 53 -2.54 5.76 -6.96
C GLU A 53 -3.91 6.44 -6.86
N CYS A 54 -4.98 5.69 -6.51
CA CYS A 54 -6.31 6.26 -6.33
C CYS A 54 -6.34 7.31 -5.21
N TYR A 55 -5.71 7.02 -4.08
CA TYR A 55 -5.62 7.95 -2.95
C TYR A 55 -4.82 9.22 -3.30
N GLN A 56 -3.70 9.08 -4.01
CA GLN A 56 -2.89 10.22 -4.45
C GLN A 56 -3.61 11.09 -5.47
N GLU A 57 -4.32 10.49 -6.42
CA GLU A 57 -5.16 11.23 -7.37
C GLU A 57 -6.25 12.03 -6.67
N ALA A 58 -6.84 11.50 -5.60
CA ALA A 58 -7.87 12.17 -4.82
C ALA A 58 -7.35 13.41 -4.06
N LEU A 59 -6.07 13.51 -3.75
CA LEU A 59 -5.48 14.71 -3.16
C LEU A 59 -5.63 15.94 -4.09
N ASN A 60 -5.61 15.72 -5.40
CA ASN A 60 -5.79 16.76 -6.40
C ASN A 60 -7.25 16.92 -6.84
N SER A 61 -7.93 15.80 -7.15
CA SER A 61 -9.30 15.80 -7.68
C SER A 61 -10.37 16.05 -6.62
N ARG A 62 -10.00 15.99 -5.33
CA ARG A 62 -10.90 16.12 -4.16
C ARG A 62 -12.01 15.08 -4.11
N LYS A 63 -11.84 13.97 -4.82
CA LYS A 63 -12.79 12.86 -4.82
C LYS A 63 -12.05 11.53 -4.99
N ILE A 64 -12.31 10.57 -4.08
CA ILE A 64 -11.79 9.22 -4.24
C ILE A 64 -12.55 8.47 -5.34
N ARG A 65 -11.81 7.76 -6.19
CA ARG A 65 -12.35 6.86 -7.21
C ARG A 65 -11.46 5.63 -7.29
N PHE A 66 -12.04 4.46 -7.11
CA PHE A 66 -11.31 3.20 -7.20
C PHE A 66 -11.32 2.66 -8.65
N ASP A 67 -10.68 3.39 -9.55
CA ASP A 67 -10.44 2.94 -10.92
C ASP A 67 -9.08 2.28 -11.04
N TYR A 68 -9.05 0.95 -11.20
CA TYR A 68 -7.81 0.17 -11.34
C TYR A 68 -7.40 -0.07 -12.78
N LYS A 69 -8.23 0.22 -13.79
CA LYS A 69 -7.96 -0.10 -15.20
C LYS A 69 -6.78 0.70 -15.77
N ASN A 70 -6.68 1.95 -15.37
CA ASN A 70 -5.71 2.90 -15.90
C ASN A 70 -4.46 3.06 -15.02
N LYS A 71 -4.26 2.19 -14.02
CA LYS A 71 -3.08 2.27 -13.16
C LYS A 71 -1.80 1.82 -13.85
N ARG A 72 -0.67 2.38 -13.43
CA ARG A 72 0.60 2.35 -14.17
C ARG A 72 1.28 0.99 -14.23
N TYR A 73 1.11 0.14 -13.21
CA TYR A 73 1.87 -1.11 -13.08
C TYR A 73 1.60 -2.09 -14.23
N ARG A 74 2.67 -2.54 -14.89
CA ARG A 74 2.66 -3.51 -16.00
C ARG A 74 3.71 -4.62 -15.86
N GLY A 75 4.41 -4.67 -14.71
CA GLY A 75 5.58 -5.54 -14.51
C GLY A 75 5.28 -7.02 -14.24
N GLY A 76 4.01 -7.44 -14.19
CA GLY A 76 3.65 -8.83 -13.90
C GLY A 76 4.19 -9.30 -12.55
N CYS A 77 4.67 -10.55 -12.48
CA CYS A 77 5.23 -11.18 -11.29
C CYS A 77 6.75 -10.91 -11.16
N SER A 78 7.14 -9.64 -11.15
CA SER A 78 8.55 -9.25 -10.96
C SER A 78 8.73 -8.49 -9.66
N LYS A 79 9.52 -9.04 -8.72
CA LYS A 79 9.88 -8.36 -7.47
C LYS A 79 10.49 -6.99 -7.71
N ASN A 80 11.44 -6.91 -8.64
CA ASN A 80 12.12 -5.66 -8.94
C ASN A 80 11.17 -4.61 -9.52
N ALA A 81 10.24 -5.01 -10.39
CA ALA A 81 9.23 -4.10 -10.94
C ALA A 81 8.24 -3.63 -9.86
N LEU A 82 7.76 -4.51 -8.99
CA LEU A 82 6.88 -4.17 -7.86
C LEU A 82 7.58 -3.19 -6.92
N ARG A 83 8.81 -3.49 -6.55
CA ARG A 83 9.62 -2.64 -5.67
C ARG A 83 9.84 -1.24 -6.26
N ALA A 84 10.23 -1.17 -7.53
CA ALA A 84 10.43 0.10 -8.21
C ALA A 84 9.14 0.93 -8.28
N TYR A 85 8.01 0.27 -8.57
CA TYR A 85 6.69 0.87 -8.60
C TYR A 85 6.28 1.45 -7.24
N LEU A 86 6.34 0.66 -6.16
CA LEU A 86 5.97 1.12 -4.82
C LEU A 86 6.86 2.28 -4.35
N ARG A 87 8.17 2.20 -4.58
CA ARG A 87 9.10 3.29 -4.23
C ARG A 87 8.87 4.57 -5.05
N ALA A 88 8.46 4.46 -6.31
CA ALA A 88 8.09 5.63 -7.11
C ALA A 88 6.85 6.31 -6.52
N LEU A 89 5.82 5.53 -6.17
CA LEU A 89 4.62 6.03 -5.52
C LEU A 89 4.92 6.70 -4.18
N ASP A 90 5.83 6.15 -3.37
CA ASP A 90 6.21 6.74 -2.08
C ASP A 90 6.87 8.10 -2.25
N ARG A 91 7.76 8.26 -3.24
CA ARG A 91 8.37 9.57 -3.53
C ARG A 91 7.33 10.61 -3.95
N GLU A 92 6.39 10.21 -4.78
CA GLU A 92 5.30 11.07 -5.24
C GLU A 92 4.34 11.42 -4.10
N LEU A 93 4.04 10.46 -3.23
CA LEU A 93 3.19 10.69 -2.05
C LEU A 93 3.82 11.73 -1.12
N VAL A 94 5.11 11.61 -0.80
CA VAL A 94 5.80 12.59 0.06
C VAL A 94 5.68 13.99 -0.53
N GLN A 95 5.89 14.15 -1.83
CA GLN A 95 5.73 15.45 -2.50
C GLN A 95 4.29 15.95 -2.49
N ALA A 96 3.31 15.05 -2.66
CA ALA A 96 1.89 15.41 -2.68
C ALA A 96 1.42 15.89 -1.30
N VAL A 97 1.78 15.19 -0.22
CA VAL A 97 1.36 15.55 1.15
C VAL A 97 2.04 16.82 1.67
N GLU A 98 3.22 17.16 1.14
CA GLU A 98 3.90 18.42 1.45
C GLU A 98 3.25 19.65 0.78
N ARG A 99 2.49 19.44 -0.30
CA ARG A 99 1.86 20.50 -1.09
C ARG A 99 0.36 20.62 -0.90
N VAL A 100 -0.29 19.56 -0.38
CA VAL A 100 -1.75 19.57 -0.23
C VAL A 100 -2.18 20.54 0.86
N ASP A 101 -3.32 21.18 0.64
CA ASP A 101 -4.00 21.93 1.70
C ASP A 101 -4.63 20.96 2.71
N TRP A 102 -4.05 20.87 3.89
CA TRP A 102 -4.50 19.98 4.97
C TRP A 102 -5.87 20.36 5.56
N ASN A 103 -6.36 21.57 5.29
CA ASN A 103 -7.71 21.98 5.66
C ASN A 103 -8.77 21.59 4.62
N ALA A 104 -8.34 21.12 3.46
CA ALA A 104 -9.26 20.68 2.41
C ALA A 104 -9.93 19.37 2.76
N THR A 105 -11.05 19.11 2.07
CA THR A 105 -11.81 17.85 2.21
C THR A 105 -11.81 17.08 0.91
N ILE A 106 -12.03 15.76 1.02
CA ILE A 106 -12.10 14.81 -0.08
C ILE A 106 -13.43 14.07 0.00
N GLU A 107 -14.16 14.02 -1.10
CA GLU A 107 -15.41 13.30 -1.18
C GLU A 107 -15.17 11.78 -1.17
N TRP A 108 -15.91 11.09 -0.29
CA TRP A 108 -15.94 9.66 -0.13
C TRP A 108 -17.40 9.17 -0.21
N GLU A 109 -17.81 8.69 -1.38
CA GLU A 109 -19.17 8.12 -1.57
C GLU A 109 -20.31 9.01 -1.00
N GLY A 110 -20.18 10.34 -1.23
CA GLY A 110 -21.13 11.34 -0.73
C GLY A 110 -20.80 11.94 0.64
N GLU A 111 -19.84 11.37 1.37
CA GLU A 111 -19.35 11.90 2.64
C GLU A 111 -18.08 12.72 2.44
N MET A 112 -17.85 13.71 3.29
CA MET A 112 -16.64 14.53 3.25
C MET A 112 -15.65 14.09 4.32
N ALA A 113 -14.45 13.70 3.90
CA ALA A 113 -13.35 13.37 4.78
C ALA A 113 -12.27 14.47 4.73
N SER A 114 -11.63 14.77 5.87
CA SER A 114 -10.43 15.61 5.87
C SER A 114 -9.28 14.91 5.12
N VAL A 115 -8.28 15.69 4.69
CA VAL A 115 -7.05 15.12 4.10
C VAL A 115 -6.40 14.13 5.05
N PHE A 116 -6.35 14.43 6.35
CA PHE A 116 -5.80 13.52 7.36
C PHE A 116 -6.58 12.20 7.41
N GLN A 117 -7.91 12.25 7.51
CA GLN A 117 -8.75 11.04 7.50
C GLN A 117 -8.57 10.22 6.22
N HIS A 118 -8.48 10.87 5.07
CA HIS A 118 -8.24 10.21 3.80
C HIS A 118 -6.90 9.44 3.80
N LEU A 119 -5.83 10.08 4.24
CA LEU A 119 -4.51 9.46 4.31
C LEU A 119 -4.44 8.34 5.35
N MET A 120 -5.11 8.49 6.50
CA MET A 120 -5.22 7.42 7.50
C MET A 120 -6.00 6.20 6.98
N ARG A 121 -7.02 6.40 6.13
CA ARG A 121 -7.71 5.29 5.46
C ARG A 121 -6.80 4.53 4.49
N MET A 122 -5.93 5.24 3.77
CA MET A 122 -4.91 4.62 2.92
C MET A 122 -3.94 3.76 3.74
N LEU A 123 -3.43 4.29 4.84
CA LEU A 123 -2.54 3.58 5.75
C LEU A 123 -3.22 2.34 6.36
N ALA A 124 -4.46 2.49 6.83
CA ALA A 124 -5.25 1.39 7.37
C ALA A 124 -5.49 0.28 6.33
N HIS A 125 -5.72 0.63 5.07
CA HIS A 125 -5.87 -0.35 3.99
C HIS A 125 -4.58 -1.16 3.78
N GLU A 126 -3.41 -0.55 3.77
CA GLU A 126 -2.15 -1.30 3.64
C GLU A 126 -1.92 -2.21 4.87
N THR A 127 -2.24 -1.73 6.06
CA THR A 127 -2.18 -2.53 7.29
C THR A 127 -3.15 -3.73 7.24
N LEU A 128 -4.34 -3.56 6.66
CA LEU A 128 -5.27 -4.68 6.40
C LEU A 128 -4.62 -5.76 5.53
N HIS A 129 -3.88 -5.35 4.49
CA HIS A 129 -3.14 -6.29 3.65
C HIS A 129 -1.98 -6.96 4.40
N HIS A 130 -1.34 -6.32 5.36
CA HIS A 130 -0.35 -6.97 6.23
C HIS A 130 -0.96 -8.19 6.92
N GLY A 131 -2.17 -8.09 7.47
CA GLY A 131 -2.87 -9.24 8.04
C GLY A 131 -3.11 -10.37 7.03
N GLN A 132 -3.51 -10.02 5.81
CA GLN A 132 -3.66 -11.01 4.73
C GLN A 132 -2.32 -11.66 4.36
N TRP A 133 -1.23 -10.92 4.31
CA TRP A 133 0.10 -11.44 3.96
C TRP A 133 0.69 -12.34 5.03
N ILE A 134 0.36 -12.11 6.30
CA ILE A 134 0.69 -13.07 7.37
C ILE A 134 0.04 -14.43 7.07
N LEU A 135 -1.23 -14.42 6.66
CA LEU A 135 -1.92 -15.65 6.27
C LEU A 135 -1.30 -16.30 5.03
N TYR A 136 -1.00 -15.48 3.99
CA TYR A 136 -0.33 -15.98 2.78
C TYR A 136 1.01 -16.66 3.12
N ALA A 137 1.87 -16.00 3.90
CA ALA A 137 3.16 -16.55 4.30
C ALA A 137 3.00 -17.88 5.06
N ARG A 138 2.05 -17.95 5.99
CA ARG A 138 1.77 -19.20 6.74
C ARG A 138 1.29 -20.35 5.86
N LEU A 139 0.38 -20.07 4.93
CA LEU A 139 -0.13 -21.08 3.99
C LEU A 139 0.96 -21.58 3.03
N MET A 140 1.90 -20.73 2.66
CA MET A 140 3.04 -21.05 1.80
C MET A 140 4.22 -21.69 2.57
N GLY A 141 4.16 -21.71 3.90
CA GLY A 141 5.26 -22.20 4.75
C GLY A 141 6.46 -21.24 4.81
N ASN A 142 6.27 -19.97 4.47
CA ASN A 142 7.31 -18.95 4.48
C ASN A 142 7.41 -18.29 5.86
N SER A 143 8.65 -18.02 6.30
CA SER A 143 8.92 -17.20 7.47
C SER A 143 8.68 -15.72 7.14
N LEU A 144 8.13 -14.98 8.10
CA LEU A 144 8.04 -13.53 8.00
C LEU A 144 9.40 -12.87 8.30
N PRO A 145 9.72 -11.73 7.66
CA PRO A 145 10.95 -11.01 7.96
C PRO A 145 11.00 -10.50 9.40
N PRO A 146 12.21 -10.25 9.96
CA PRO A 146 12.38 -9.89 11.37
C PRO A 146 11.60 -8.64 11.82
N GLY A 147 11.40 -7.65 10.94
CA GLY A 147 10.64 -6.44 11.27
C GLY A 147 9.17 -6.71 11.57
N TRP A 148 8.62 -7.81 11.05
CA TRP A 148 7.21 -8.17 11.19
C TRP A 148 6.81 -8.57 12.62
N LYS A 149 7.78 -8.84 13.50
CA LYS A 149 7.53 -8.99 14.94
C LYS A 149 6.84 -7.76 15.55
N ALA A 150 6.89 -6.61 14.89
CA ALA A 150 6.14 -5.42 15.27
C ALA A 150 4.61 -5.67 15.34
N TRP A 151 4.11 -6.67 14.62
CA TRP A 151 2.69 -7.10 14.67
C TRP A 151 2.42 -8.24 15.67
N GLY A 152 3.43 -8.63 16.45
CA GLY A 152 3.29 -9.73 17.42
C GLY A 152 3.32 -11.14 16.78
N VAL A 153 3.90 -11.27 15.59
CA VAL A 153 4.00 -12.53 14.82
C VAL A 153 5.45 -12.94 14.61
#